data_1e06b981d807e925d4af6cb66cfc7f1b
#
_entry.id   1e06b981d807e925d4af6cb66cfc7f1b
#
_cell.length_a   1.000
_cell.length_b   1.000
_cell.length_c   1.000
_cell.angle_alpha   90.00
_cell.angle_beta   90.00
_cell.angle_gamma   90.00
#
_symmetry.space_group_name_H-M   'P 1'
#
loop_
_entity.id
_entity.type
_entity.pdbx_description
1 polymer ?
#
loop_
_entity_poly.entity_id
_entity_poly.type
_entity_poly.pdbx_seq_one_letter_code
_entity_poly.pdbx_strand_id
1 'polypeptide(L)'
;MIQEIENRRSIRKYKEDKISKKLLEEIIYSATLAPSAKNRQPWKFIVYQGKEKDKLVDIMRQGINSEKVTHTLMPEWAFAIPDAENTVRIMQEAPCLIAVLNTNQHTPFTRIENENRIVEICDSLSIGAAIENMILTATSYGLGTLWIANTCFAYNELVGFIGTDCQLTGIVAVGVTNEAPAKRPRKPFADIVEFRDGSECE
;
A
#
# COMPACT_ATOMS: atom_id res chain seq x y z
N MET A 1 18.32 -13.85 10.08
CA MET A 1 17.06 -13.22 9.53
C MET A 1 17.39 -11.77 9.22
N ILE A 2 16.79 -11.18 8.17
CA ILE A 2 16.96 -9.77 7.83
C ILE A 2 16.28 -8.93 8.92
N GLN A 3 17.01 -8.01 9.52
CA GLN A 3 16.58 -7.28 10.72
C GLN A 3 15.37 -6.37 10.45
N GLU A 4 15.29 -5.80 9.25
CA GLU A 4 14.18 -4.94 8.84
C GLU A 4 12.86 -5.70 8.78
N ILE A 5 12.87 -6.97 8.37
CA ILE A 5 11.68 -7.82 8.38
C ILE A 5 11.15 -8.00 9.82
N GLU A 6 12.06 -8.16 10.77
CA GLU A 6 11.70 -8.34 12.17
C GLU A 6 11.26 -7.04 12.84
N ASN A 7 11.91 -5.92 12.49
CA ASN A 7 11.72 -4.62 13.15
C ASN A 7 10.60 -3.79 12.53
N ARG A 8 10.29 -3.99 11.24
CA ARG A 8 9.27 -3.22 10.53
C ARG A 8 7.92 -3.23 11.27
N ARG A 9 7.32 -2.05 11.40
CA ARG A 9 5.97 -1.84 11.93
C ARG A 9 5.15 -0.97 10.99
N SER A 10 3.84 -1.12 11.04
CA SER A 10 2.91 -0.16 10.41
C SER A 10 2.86 1.08 11.28
N ILE A 11 3.38 2.19 10.80
CA ILE A 11 3.49 3.47 11.50
C ILE A 11 2.32 4.37 11.11
N ARG A 12 1.69 4.99 12.09
CA ARG A 12 0.48 5.81 11.95
C ARG A 12 0.60 7.21 12.55
N LYS A 13 1.79 7.53 13.11
CA LYS A 13 2.14 8.86 13.61
C LYS A 13 3.51 9.25 13.08
N TYR A 14 3.59 10.43 12.51
CA TYR A 14 4.79 10.93 11.86
C TYR A 14 5.21 12.26 12.46
N LYS A 15 6.51 12.55 12.35
CA LYS A 15 7.05 13.89 12.57
C LYS A 15 6.92 14.69 11.27
N GLU A 16 6.98 16.02 11.37
CA GLU A 16 6.89 16.94 10.23
C GLU A 16 8.17 16.99 9.36
N ASP A 17 9.18 16.19 9.71
CA ASP A 17 10.47 16.16 9.02
C ASP A 17 10.29 15.78 7.54
N LYS A 18 10.85 16.60 6.66
CA LYS A 18 10.83 16.34 5.23
C LYS A 18 11.78 15.20 4.86
N ILE A 19 11.36 14.35 3.93
CA ILE A 19 12.21 13.32 3.33
C ILE A 19 12.85 13.89 2.08
N SER A 20 14.18 13.74 1.95
CA SER A 20 14.89 14.22 0.76
C SER A 20 14.49 13.42 -0.48
N LYS A 21 14.53 14.10 -1.64
CA LYS A 21 14.26 13.45 -2.93
C LYS A 21 15.19 12.26 -3.16
N LYS A 22 16.48 12.41 -2.85
CA LYS A 22 17.48 11.34 -3.01
C LYS A 22 17.10 10.08 -2.23
N LEU A 23 16.68 10.24 -0.97
CA LEU A 23 16.27 9.10 -0.14
C LEU A 23 14.99 8.42 -0.67
N LEU A 24 14.04 9.21 -1.17
CA LEU A 24 12.85 8.66 -1.81
C LEU A 24 13.18 7.91 -3.10
N GLU A 25 14.12 8.42 -3.91
CA GLU A 25 14.61 7.73 -5.10
C GLU A 25 15.23 6.38 -4.76
N GLU A 26 16.06 6.28 -3.71
CA GLU A 26 16.64 5.01 -3.25
C GLU A 26 15.58 4.03 -2.77
N ILE A 27 14.60 4.49 -1.99
CA ILE A 27 13.49 3.68 -1.50
C ILE A 27 12.63 3.15 -2.67
N ILE A 28 12.32 3.99 -3.65
CA ILE A 28 11.53 3.58 -4.82
C ILE A 28 12.34 2.69 -5.75
N TYR A 29 13.64 2.96 -5.91
CA TYR A 29 14.51 2.10 -6.70
C TYR A 29 14.53 0.67 -6.15
N SER A 30 14.57 0.49 -4.82
CA SER A 30 14.50 -0.84 -4.21
C SER A 30 13.20 -1.58 -4.57
N ALA A 31 12.09 -0.87 -4.69
CA ALA A 31 10.82 -1.45 -5.15
C ALA A 31 10.93 -2.00 -6.57
N THR A 32 11.65 -1.32 -7.46
CA THR A 32 11.82 -1.78 -8.85
C THR A 32 12.68 -3.04 -8.99
N LEU A 33 13.42 -3.42 -7.95
CA LEU A 33 14.23 -4.64 -7.91
C LEU A 33 13.43 -5.89 -7.51
N ALA A 34 12.13 -5.75 -7.23
CA ALA A 34 11.28 -6.88 -6.91
C ALA A 34 11.13 -7.84 -8.11
N PRO A 35 10.97 -9.14 -7.86
CA PRO A 35 10.62 -10.07 -8.93
C PRO A 35 9.22 -9.79 -9.46
N SER A 36 9.00 -10.03 -10.75
CA SER A 36 7.66 -9.95 -11.34
C SER A 36 7.43 -11.07 -12.34
N ALA A 37 6.18 -11.51 -12.47
CA ALA A 37 5.82 -12.58 -13.39
C ALA A 37 6.25 -12.23 -14.82
N LYS A 38 7.09 -13.07 -15.43
CA LYS A 38 7.69 -12.85 -16.76
C LYS A 38 8.43 -11.51 -16.90
N ASN A 39 8.93 -10.97 -15.79
CA ASN A 39 9.58 -9.67 -15.72
C ASN A 39 8.73 -8.51 -16.29
N ARG A 40 7.40 -8.57 -16.11
CA ARG A 40 6.48 -7.56 -16.62
C ARG A 40 6.62 -6.20 -15.95
N GLN A 41 7.09 -6.16 -14.69
CA GLN A 41 7.29 -4.94 -13.92
C GLN A 41 6.05 -4.04 -13.93
N PRO A 42 4.89 -4.55 -13.46
CA PRO A 42 3.58 -3.94 -13.69
C PRO A 42 3.29 -2.72 -12.79
N TRP A 43 4.29 -2.17 -12.19
CA TRP A 43 4.19 -1.08 -11.23
C TRP A 43 4.49 0.28 -11.83
N LYS A 44 3.78 1.30 -11.33
CA LYS A 44 4.11 2.72 -11.50
C LYS A 44 3.95 3.39 -10.15
N PHE A 45 4.90 4.24 -9.79
CA PHE A 45 4.90 4.96 -8.52
C PHE A 45 4.77 6.46 -8.76
N ILE A 46 3.90 7.13 -8.00
CA ILE A 46 3.75 8.59 -8.04
C ILE A 46 3.93 9.13 -6.63
N VAL A 47 4.89 10.04 -6.47
CA VAL A 47 5.27 10.60 -5.17
C VAL A 47 4.57 11.93 -4.95
N TYR A 48 3.92 12.07 -3.82
CA TYR A 48 3.22 13.27 -3.39
C TYR A 48 3.87 13.82 -2.12
N GLN A 49 4.28 15.09 -2.16
CA GLN A 49 4.81 15.85 -1.03
C GLN A 49 4.22 17.27 -1.04
N GLY A 50 4.26 17.95 0.11
CA GLY A 50 3.79 19.34 0.25
C GLY A 50 2.35 19.52 -0.24
N LYS A 51 2.09 20.58 -1.00
CA LYS A 51 0.74 20.94 -1.45
C LYS A 51 0.04 19.88 -2.29
N GLU A 52 0.78 19.13 -3.10
CA GLU A 52 0.18 18.06 -3.90
C GLU A 52 -0.25 16.86 -3.03
N LYS A 53 0.51 16.57 -1.97
CA LYS A 53 0.10 15.61 -0.94
C LYS A 53 -1.19 16.06 -0.25
N ASP A 54 -1.27 17.34 0.12
CA ASP A 54 -2.46 17.88 0.80
C ASP A 54 -3.71 17.78 -0.09
N LYS A 55 -3.59 18.07 -1.39
CA LYS A 55 -4.67 17.85 -2.36
C LYS A 55 -5.10 16.39 -2.44
N LEU A 56 -4.15 15.45 -2.52
CA LEU A 56 -4.46 14.02 -2.55
C LEU A 56 -5.24 13.59 -1.30
N VAL A 57 -4.86 14.10 -0.12
CA VAL A 57 -5.55 13.84 1.15
C VAL A 57 -6.98 14.42 1.14
N ASP A 58 -7.17 15.61 0.59
CA ASP A 58 -8.50 16.22 0.48
C ASP A 58 -9.41 15.43 -0.48
N ILE A 59 -8.87 14.93 -1.58
CA ILE A 59 -9.59 14.05 -2.51
C ILE A 59 -9.98 12.74 -1.82
N MET A 60 -9.05 12.11 -1.08
CA MET A 60 -9.35 10.91 -0.29
C MET A 60 -10.49 11.16 0.71
N ARG A 61 -10.47 12.30 1.39
CA ARG A 61 -11.53 12.70 2.34
C ARG A 61 -12.87 12.90 1.65
N GLN A 62 -12.89 13.56 0.48
CA GLN A 62 -14.10 13.77 -0.30
C GLN A 62 -14.72 12.43 -0.75
N GLY A 63 -13.92 11.51 -1.28
CA GLY A 63 -14.39 10.20 -1.72
C GLY A 63 -14.97 9.39 -0.57
N ILE A 64 -14.30 9.34 0.59
CA ILE A 64 -14.81 8.65 1.78
C ILE A 64 -16.14 9.27 2.25
N ASN A 65 -16.26 10.60 2.26
CA ASN A 65 -17.50 11.26 2.63
C ASN A 65 -18.62 10.96 1.63
N SER A 66 -18.31 10.86 0.34
CA SER A 66 -19.27 10.42 -0.68
C SER A 66 -19.71 8.99 -0.43
N GLU A 67 -18.77 8.07 -0.27
CA GLU A 67 -19.06 6.64 -0.04
C GLU A 67 -19.85 6.39 1.25
N LYS A 68 -19.59 7.17 2.29
CA LYS A 68 -20.35 7.12 3.57
C LYS A 68 -21.85 7.40 3.39
N VAL A 69 -22.21 8.17 2.37
CA VAL A 69 -23.62 8.52 2.05
C VAL A 69 -24.19 7.59 0.99
N THR A 70 -23.40 7.27 -0.02
CA THR A 70 -23.89 6.57 -1.22
C THR A 70 -23.77 5.06 -1.14
N HIS A 71 -22.79 4.54 -0.41
CA HIS A 71 -22.48 3.11 -0.32
C HIS A 71 -22.39 2.41 -1.69
N THR A 72 -21.75 3.07 -2.67
CA THR A 72 -21.73 2.61 -4.06
C THR A 72 -20.55 1.71 -4.42
N LEU A 73 -19.39 1.94 -3.81
CA LEU A 73 -18.17 1.20 -4.11
C LEU A 73 -18.04 -0.05 -3.23
N MET A 74 -18.31 0.10 -1.93
CA MET A 74 -18.05 -0.95 -0.93
C MET A 74 -19.23 -1.07 0.07
N PRO A 75 -20.47 -1.35 -0.38
CA PRO A 75 -21.66 -1.32 0.48
C PRO A 75 -21.58 -2.32 1.65
N GLU A 76 -21.02 -3.52 1.42
CA GLU A 76 -20.87 -4.55 2.46
C GLU A 76 -19.76 -4.21 3.48
N TRP A 77 -18.91 -3.23 3.17
CA TRP A 77 -17.77 -2.81 3.98
C TRP A 77 -18.00 -1.46 4.67
N ALA A 78 -19.23 -0.96 4.71
CA ALA A 78 -19.57 0.31 5.34
C ALA A 78 -19.08 0.42 6.80
N PHE A 79 -19.00 -0.71 7.51
CA PHE A 79 -18.44 -0.78 8.87
C PHE A 79 -16.95 -0.37 8.95
N ALA A 80 -16.22 -0.39 7.85
CA ALA A 80 -14.80 -0.02 7.79
C ALA A 80 -14.56 1.47 7.47
N ILE A 81 -15.62 2.26 7.20
CA ILE A 81 -15.51 3.70 6.93
C ILE A 81 -14.83 4.46 8.08
N PRO A 82 -15.09 4.21 9.37
CA PRO A 82 -14.36 4.88 10.45
C PRO A 82 -12.84 4.64 10.42
N ASP A 83 -12.39 3.46 9.99
CA ASP A 83 -10.96 3.19 9.80
C ASP A 83 -10.40 3.95 8.59
N ALA A 84 -11.17 4.08 7.50
CA ALA A 84 -10.80 4.90 6.36
C ALA A 84 -10.72 6.40 6.72
N GLU A 85 -11.62 6.93 7.53
CA GLU A 85 -11.56 8.29 8.07
C GLU A 85 -10.28 8.50 8.93
N ASN A 86 -9.94 7.54 9.79
CA ASN A 86 -8.67 7.59 10.53
C ASN A 86 -7.45 7.53 9.60
N THR A 87 -7.55 6.80 8.48
CA THR A 87 -6.48 6.75 7.47
C THR A 87 -6.23 8.13 6.84
N VAL A 88 -7.27 8.93 6.60
CA VAL A 88 -7.10 10.32 6.13
C VAL A 88 -6.25 11.15 7.09
N ARG A 89 -6.47 11.01 8.40
CA ARG A 89 -5.63 11.67 9.43
C ARG A 89 -4.17 11.23 9.32
N ILE A 90 -3.93 9.93 9.16
CA ILE A 90 -2.57 9.36 9.03
C ILE A 90 -1.89 9.90 7.76
N MET A 91 -2.61 9.96 6.64
CA MET A 91 -2.12 10.53 5.38
C MET A 91 -1.78 12.02 5.53
N GLN A 92 -2.58 12.77 6.30
CA GLN A 92 -2.32 14.19 6.57
C GLN A 92 -1.02 14.40 7.35
N GLU A 93 -0.76 13.56 8.37
CA GLU A 93 0.45 13.62 9.20
C GLU A 93 1.72 13.20 8.43
N ALA A 94 1.60 12.26 7.51
CA ALA A 94 2.75 11.76 6.77
C ALA A 94 3.35 12.83 5.84
N PRO A 95 4.67 13.08 5.83
CA PRO A 95 5.30 14.08 4.97
C PRO A 95 5.34 13.66 3.50
N CYS A 96 5.20 12.36 3.22
CA CYS A 96 5.23 11.82 1.86
C CYS A 96 4.22 10.68 1.70
N LEU A 97 3.51 10.68 0.56
CA LEU A 97 2.62 9.63 0.12
C LEU A 97 3.08 9.14 -1.26
N ILE A 98 3.14 7.83 -1.44
CA ILE A 98 3.51 7.20 -2.71
C ILE A 98 2.30 6.42 -3.20
N ALA A 99 1.63 6.90 -4.26
CA ALA A 99 0.60 6.12 -4.93
C ALA A 99 1.25 5.00 -5.73
N VAL A 100 0.73 3.79 -5.55
CA VAL A 100 1.21 2.57 -6.20
C VAL A 100 0.14 2.13 -7.19
N LEU A 101 0.52 2.06 -8.46
CA LEU A 101 -0.38 1.76 -9.56
C LEU A 101 0.03 0.44 -10.23
N ASN A 102 -0.98 -0.34 -10.65
CA ASN A 102 -0.81 -1.45 -11.57
C ASN A 102 -1.12 -0.98 -12.99
N THR A 103 -0.18 -1.19 -13.91
CA THR A 103 -0.27 -0.73 -15.30
C THR A 103 -1.18 -1.58 -16.18
N ASN A 104 -1.88 -2.57 -15.61
CA ASN A 104 -2.79 -3.46 -16.32
C ASN A 104 -4.11 -2.80 -16.78
N GLN A 105 -4.39 -1.55 -16.38
CA GLN A 105 -5.57 -0.77 -16.75
C GLN A 105 -6.92 -1.38 -16.29
N HIS A 106 -6.91 -2.28 -15.32
CA HIS A 106 -8.13 -2.81 -14.73
C HIS A 106 -8.51 -2.04 -13.46
N THR A 107 -9.79 -1.82 -13.25
CA THR A 107 -10.30 -1.32 -11.97
C THR A 107 -10.78 -2.51 -11.11
N PRO A 108 -10.63 -2.49 -9.78
CA PRO A 108 -11.10 -3.57 -8.91
C PRO A 108 -12.63 -3.75 -8.93
N PHE A 109 -13.36 -2.76 -9.45
CA PHE A 109 -14.83 -2.76 -9.52
C PHE A 109 -15.38 -3.24 -10.86
N THR A 110 -14.53 -3.58 -11.82
CA THR A 110 -14.95 -4.08 -13.13
C THR A 110 -14.75 -5.60 -13.22
N ARG A 111 -15.76 -6.28 -13.74
CA ARG A 111 -15.63 -7.71 -14.05
C ARG A 111 -14.64 -7.90 -15.20
N ILE A 112 -13.71 -8.82 -15.02
CA ILE A 112 -12.71 -9.19 -16.04
C ILE A 112 -12.78 -10.69 -16.32
N GLU A 113 -12.38 -11.07 -17.54
CA GLU A 113 -12.31 -12.47 -17.96
C GLU A 113 -11.25 -13.25 -17.17
N ASN A 114 -11.40 -14.60 -17.12
CA ASN A 114 -10.58 -15.47 -16.30
C ASN A 114 -9.07 -15.33 -16.59
N GLU A 115 -8.68 -15.21 -17.87
CA GLU A 115 -7.28 -15.05 -18.26
C GLU A 115 -6.69 -13.74 -17.72
N ASN A 116 -7.43 -12.64 -17.85
CA ASN A 116 -7.06 -11.35 -17.32
C ASN A 116 -7.02 -11.37 -15.78
N ARG A 117 -7.91 -12.13 -15.14
CA ARG A 117 -7.91 -12.32 -13.68
C ARG A 117 -6.61 -13.00 -13.20
N ILE A 118 -6.12 -14.01 -13.91
CA ILE A 118 -4.84 -14.67 -13.58
C ILE A 118 -3.68 -13.68 -13.72
N VAL A 119 -3.68 -12.88 -14.78
CA VAL A 119 -2.66 -11.85 -15.00
C VAL A 119 -2.70 -10.79 -13.88
N GLU A 120 -3.89 -10.31 -13.52
CA GLU A 120 -4.08 -9.34 -12.44
C GLU A 120 -3.57 -9.87 -11.08
N ILE A 121 -3.85 -11.13 -10.76
CA ILE A 121 -3.33 -11.77 -9.54
C ILE A 121 -1.81 -11.79 -9.56
N CYS A 122 -1.19 -12.22 -10.65
CA CYS A 122 0.27 -12.25 -10.79
C CYS A 122 0.88 -10.84 -10.66
N ASP A 123 0.25 -9.84 -11.25
CA ASP A 123 0.71 -8.46 -11.18
C ASP A 123 0.56 -7.89 -9.78
N SER A 124 -0.57 -8.16 -9.11
CA SER A 124 -0.81 -7.75 -7.73
C SER A 124 0.19 -8.36 -6.75
N LEU A 125 0.54 -9.64 -6.92
CA LEU A 125 1.59 -10.30 -6.13
C LEU A 125 2.97 -9.67 -6.38
N SER A 126 3.29 -9.35 -7.64
CA SER A 126 4.54 -8.67 -8.01
C SER A 126 4.63 -7.26 -7.39
N ILE A 127 3.52 -6.51 -7.42
CA ILE A 127 3.43 -5.19 -6.79
C ILE A 127 3.54 -5.31 -5.27
N GLY A 128 2.94 -6.33 -4.65
CA GLY A 128 3.11 -6.60 -3.22
C GLY A 128 4.58 -6.80 -2.84
N ALA A 129 5.34 -7.55 -3.64
CA ALA A 129 6.78 -7.72 -3.45
C ALA A 129 7.53 -6.39 -3.59
N ALA A 130 7.17 -5.55 -4.57
CA ALA A 130 7.76 -4.23 -4.76
C ALA A 130 7.48 -3.29 -3.58
N ILE A 131 6.25 -3.28 -3.06
CA ILE A 131 5.89 -2.51 -1.87
C ILE A 131 6.70 -2.99 -0.65
N GLU A 132 6.85 -4.29 -0.45
CA GLU A 132 7.62 -4.80 0.69
C GLU A 132 9.09 -4.41 0.60
N ASN A 133 9.74 -4.49 -0.59
CA ASN A 133 11.09 -3.97 -0.79
C ASN A 133 11.19 -2.49 -0.40
N MET A 134 10.23 -1.66 -0.84
CA MET A 134 10.13 -0.24 -0.50
C MET A 134 10.06 -0.03 1.02
N ILE A 135 9.19 -0.78 1.69
CA ILE A 135 8.94 -0.67 3.13
C ILE A 135 10.16 -1.12 3.94
N LEU A 136 10.82 -2.20 3.55
CA LEU A 136 12.02 -2.70 4.22
C LEU A 136 13.19 -1.72 4.05
N THR A 137 13.36 -1.17 2.85
CA THR A 137 14.38 -0.16 2.59
C THR A 137 14.13 1.13 3.38
N ALA A 138 12.88 1.59 3.46
CA ALA A 138 12.54 2.72 4.32
C ALA A 138 12.85 2.42 5.80
N THR A 139 12.57 1.20 6.26
CA THR A 139 12.88 0.76 7.63
C THR A 139 14.38 0.76 7.91
N SER A 140 15.24 0.35 6.96
CA SER A 140 16.70 0.38 7.12
C SER A 140 17.27 1.79 7.26
N TYR A 141 16.56 2.79 6.73
CA TYR A 141 16.88 4.20 6.91
C TYR A 141 16.22 4.84 8.15
N GLY A 142 15.61 4.03 9.03
CA GLY A 142 14.93 4.51 10.23
C GLY A 142 13.61 5.23 9.98
N LEU A 143 13.04 5.11 8.77
CA LEU A 143 11.75 5.67 8.44
C LEU A 143 10.61 4.72 8.79
N GLY A 144 9.47 5.31 9.14
CA GLY A 144 8.20 4.60 9.32
C GLY A 144 7.38 4.59 8.04
N THR A 145 6.64 3.49 7.85
CA THR A 145 5.76 3.33 6.69
C THR A 145 4.40 2.78 7.09
N LEU A 146 3.38 3.12 6.30
CA LEU A 146 2.07 2.46 6.33
C LEU A 146 1.62 2.14 4.91
N TRP A 147 1.34 0.87 4.63
CA TRP A 147 0.65 0.47 3.42
C TRP A 147 -0.85 0.66 3.61
N ILE A 148 -1.46 1.52 2.81
CA ILE A 148 -2.84 1.95 2.86
C ILE A 148 -3.62 1.28 1.73
N ALA A 149 -4.59 0.43 2.09
CA ALA A 149 -5.52 -0.21 1.16
C ALA A 149 -6.92 0.43 1.16
N ASN A 150 -7.23 1.27 2.14
CA ASN A 150 -8.55 1.93 2.28
C ASN A 150 -8.87 2.94 1.15
N THR A 151 -7.95 3.09 0.19
CA THR A 151 -8.16 3.85 -1.05
C THR A 151 -9.36 3.37 -1.84
N CYS A 152 -9.84 2.14 -1.62
CA CYS A 152 -11.04 1.60 -2.25
C CYS A 152 -12.31 2.42 -1.95
N PHE A 153 -12.40 3.09 -0.78
CA PHE A 153 -13.54 3.94 -0.43
C PHE A 153 -13.55 5.31 -1.12
N ALA A 154 -12.47 5.67 -1.81
CA ALA A 154 -12.35 6.93 -2.56
C ALA A 154 -11.73 6.67 -3.94
N TYR A 155 -11.93 5.47 -4.48
CA TYR A 155 -11.20 4.98 -5.65
C TYR A 155 -11.36 5.89 -6.86
N ASN A 156 -12.60 6.22 -7.21
CA ASN A 156 -12.90 7.00 -8.41
C ASN A 156 -12.34 8.42 -8.33
N GLU A 157 -12.48 9.07 -7.18
CA GLU A 157 -11.97 10.40 -6.93
C GLU A 157 -10.44 10.43 -6.99
N LEU A 158 -9.78 9.45 -6.37
CA LEU A 158 -8.32 9.33 -6.37
C LEU A 158 -7.77 9.07 -7.77
N VAL A 159 -8.34 8.12 -8.52
CA VAL A 159 -7.91 7.83 -9.89
C VAL A 159 -8.15 9.02 -10.80
N GLY A 160 -9.29 9.71 -10.66
CA GLY A 160 -9.59 10.94 -11.38
C GLY A 160 -8.59 12.07 -11.08
N PHE A 161 -8.22 12.26 -9.82
CA PHE A 161 -7.20 13.25 -9.41
C PHE A 161 -5.81 12.89 -9.92
N ILE A 162 -5.43 11.62 -9.84
CA ILE A 162 -4.14 11.12 -10.36
C ILE A 162 -4.06 11.27 -11.88
N GLY A 163 -5.19 11.25 -12.58
CA GLY A 163 -5.26 11.37 -14.04
C GLY A 163 -4.64 10.17 -14.75
N THR A 164 -5.04 8.94 -14.38
CA THR A 164 -4.45 7.71 -14.87
C THR A 164 -5.49 6.65 -15.21
N ASP A 165 -5.22 5.83 -16.22
CA ASP A 165 -5.99 4.63 -16.54
C ASP A 165 -5.47 3.39 -15.79
N CYS A 166 -4.36 3.52 -15.04
CA CYS A 166 -3.80 2.44 -14.26
C CYS A 166 -4.67 2.14 -13.03
N GLN A 167 -4.68 0.88 -12.59
CA GLN A 167 -5.33 0.48 -11.35
C GLN A 167 -4.59 1.04 -10.14
N LEU A 168 -5.26 1.78 -9.27
CA LEU A 168 -4.70 2.16 -7.98
C LEU A 168 -4.74 0.96 -7.02
N THR A 169 -3.57 0.42 -6.67
CA THR A 169 -3.46 -0.73 -5.77
C THR A 169 -3.34 -0.33 -4.30
N GLY A 170 -2.99 0.91 -4.04
CA GLY A 170 -2.89 1.48 -2.70
C GLY A 170 -1.95 2.67 -2.64
N ILE A 171 -1.73 3.16 -1.43
CA ILE A 171 -0.82 4.27 -1.14
C ILE A 171 0.13 3.82 -0.03
N VAL A 172 1.42 4.17 -0.13
CA VAL A 172 2.39 4.00 0.95
C VAL A 172 2.68 5.37 1.56
N ALA A 173 2.35 5.54 2.84
CA ALA A 173 2.77 6.69 3.63
C ALA A 173 4.19 6.45 4.14
N VAL A 174 5.06 7.46 4.05
CA VAL A 174 6.47 7.40 4.46
C VAL A 174 6.82 8.65 5.25
N GLY A 175 7.51 8.48 6.38
CA GLY A 175 7.93 9.60 7.22
C GLY A 175 8.84 9.19 8.36
N VAL A 176 9.40 10.17 9.06
CA VAL A 176 10.09 9.93 10.33
C VAL A 176 9.05 9.54 11.36
N THR A 177 9.24 8.38 12.01
CA THR A 177 8.28 7.87 12.99
C THR A 177 8.17 8.75 14.22
N ASN A 178 6.95 8.95 14.72
CA ASN A 178 6.64 9.58 16.01
C ASN A 178 5.94 8.60 16.97
N GLU A 179 6.12 7.32 16.77
CA GLU A 179 5.61 6.25 17.62
C GLU A 179 6.50 5.00 17.54
N ALA A 180 6.38 4.12 18.53
CA ALA A 180 7.05 2.82 18.57
C ALA A 180 6.03 1.72 18.91
N PRO A 181 5.18 1.32 17.94
CA PRO A 181 4.12 0.35 18.21
C PRO A 181 4.69 -1.04 18.49
N ALA A 182 4.03 -1.76 19.40
CA ALA A 182 4.37 -3.13 19.73
C ALA A 182 4.24 -4.07 18.53
N LYS A 183 4.99 -5.16 18.55
CA LYS A 183 4.89 -6.24 17.56
C LYS A 183 3.48 -6.86 17.59
N ARG A 184 2.83 -6.93 16.44
CA ARG A 184 1.54 -7.61 16.35
C ARG A 184 1.73 -9.13 16.41
N PRO A 185 0.80 -9.86 17.04
CA PRO A 185 0.87 -11.32 17.08
C PRO A 185 0.83 -11.93 15.68
N ARG A 186 1.40 -13.09 15.54
CA ARG A 186 1.35 -13.92 14.34
C ARG A 186 0.63 -15.22 14.68
N LYS A 187 0.03 -15.86 13.69
CA LYS A 187 -0.46 -17.22 13.83
C LYS A 187 0.70 -18.15 14.23
N PRO A 188 0.44 -19.22 14.99
CA PRO A 188 1.44 -20.23 15.25
C PRO A 188 2.03 -20.76 13.94
N PHE A 189 3.33 -21.04 13.94
CA PHE A 189 4.03 -21.49 12.73
C PHE A 189 3.44 -22.80 12.20
N ALA A 190 3.11 -23.73 13.08
CA ALA A 190 2.51 -25.02 12.73
C ALA A 190 1.13 -24.90 12.06
N ASP A 191 0.39 -23.80 12.29
CA ASP A 191 -0.93 -23.59 11.67
C ASP A 191 -0.84 -23.12 10.21
N ILE A 192 0.35 -22.69 9.76
CA ILE A 192 0.54 -22.06 8.45
C ILE A 192 1.63 -22.74 7.60
N VAL A 193 2.33 -23.73 8.15
CA VAL A 193 3.41 -24.45 7.46
C VAL A 193 3.20 -25.96 7.61
N GLU A 194 3.24 -26.67 6.51
CA GLU A 194 3.20 -28.11 6.42
C GLU A 194 4.45 -28.59 5.68
N PHE A 195 5.20 -29.51 6.27
CA PHE A 195 6.35 -30.16 5.62
C PHE A 195 5.90 -31.49 5.03
N ARG A 196 6.14 -31.71 3.74
CA ARG A 196 5.83 -32.96 3.04
C ARG A 196 7.13 -33.56 2.53
N ASP A 197 7.85 -34.26 3.39
CA ASP A 197 9.16 -34.87 3.14
C ASP A 197 9.11 -36.38 2.99
N GLY A 198 7.93 -37.01 3.05
CA GLY A 198 7.73 -38.46 2.94
C GLY A 198 8.13 -39.24 4.19
N SER A 199 8.57 -38.58 5.26
CA SER A 199 8.72 -39.20 6.57
C SER A 199 7.34 -39.37 7.20
N GLU A 200 6.96 -40.60 7.58
CA GLU A 200 5.80 -40.83 8.43
C GLU A 200 6.06 -40.13 9.75
N CYS A 201 5.08 -39.29 10.20
CA CYS A 201 5.15 -38.69 11.51
C CYS A 201 5.25 -39.82 12.58
N GLU A 202 6.40 -39.95 13.23
CA GLU A 202 6.54 -40.74 14.46
C GLU A 202 5.83 -40.01 15.63
#